data_2266df16c207b3a3adb7f49eeda9564f
#
_entry.id   2266df16c207b3a3adb7f49eeda9564f
#
_cell.length_a   1.000
_cell.length_b   1.000
_cell.length_c   1.000
_cell.angle_alpha   90.00
_cell.angle_beta   90.00
_cell.angle_gamma   90.00
#
_symmetry.space_group_name_H-M   'P 1'
#
loop_
_entity.id
_entity.type
_entity.pdbx_description
1 polymer ?
#
loop_
_entity_poly.entity_id
_entity_poly.type
_entity_poly.pdbx_seq_one_letter_code
_entity_poly.pdbx_strand_id
1 'polypeptide(L)'
;MTTLSFVPVWTVILGAGIFLYVLLDGFDLGVGILYGFMPDTRSRNIAMNAIAPIWDGNETWLVLGGLALLAAFPLAFAIIIPALYFPILVMLLALVFRGVAFEFRFRDAERKTFWDRGFWYGSTIATVAQGIMLGAFIQGFKVEGRAFAGGAFDFLTPFSILTGIALVFGYALLGAGWLVLKTEGEIHARARRYGRVCLVGVLIGILLVSIWTPQMSEVVSRRWFSWPNILILSPVPIATAFVAMGTWRALNGVSQSGTFIGAIGLFALSYAGIAISLWPMIVPHYYTLDQAASSPSTQAFLLVGTLFLLPIILVYSSWSYWVFRGKVRADVGYH
;
A
#
# COMPACT_ATOMS: atom_id res chain seq x y z
N MET A 1 38.35 -8.78 11.55
CA MET A 1 37.48 -9.33 10.49
C MET A 1 36.28 -8.42 10.42
N THR A 2 36.14 -7.63 9.36
CA THR A 2 34.93 -6.85 9.08
C THR A 2 33.83 -7.86 8.76
N THR A 3 32.91 -8.07 9.70
CA THR A 3 31.73 -8.90 9.48
C THR A 3 30.89 -8.22 8.39
N LEU A 4 30.70 -8.91 7.27
CA LEU A 4 29.81 -8.44 6.20
C LEU A 4 28.41 -8.16 6.79
N SER A 5 27.96 -6.90 6.70
CA SER A 5 26.60 -6.52 7.13
C SER A 5 25.65 -6.69 5.96
N PHE A 6 24.60 -7.50 6.14
CA PHE A 6 23.52 -7.67 5.16
C PHE A 6 22.31 -6.76 5.44
N VAL A 7 22.40 -5.87 6.45
CA VAL A 7 21.33 -4.94 6.82
C VAL A 7 20.86 -4.09 5.65
N PRO A 8 21.74 -3.49 4.82
CA PRO A 8 21.26 -2.70 3.67
C PRO A 8 20.45 -3.54 2.66
N VAL A 9 20.88 -4.77 2.40
CA VAL A 9 20.20 -5.68 1.47
C VAL A 9 18.80 -6.02 1.99
N TRP A 10 18.69 -6.40 3.28
CA TRP A 10 17.42 -6.71 3.89
C TRP A 10 16.49 -5.49 4.02
N THR A 11 17.06 -4.31 4.22
CA THR A 11 16.30 -3.05 4.20
C THR A 11 15.64 -2.81 2.83
N VAL A 12 16.39 -3.05 1.75
CA VAL A 12 15.85 -2.93 0.39
C VAL A 12 14.80 -4.01 0.12
N ILE A 13 15.03 -5.26 0.51
CA ILE A 13 14.07 -6.36 0.33
C ILE A 13 12.77 -6.07 1.09
N LEU A 14 12.86 -5.68 2.36
CA LEU A 14 11.71 -5.34 3.20
C LEU A 14 10.95 -4.14 2.61
N GLY A 15 11.67 -3.07 2.29
CA GLY A 15 11.09 -1.86 1.73
C GLY A 15 10.42 -2.11 0.37
N ALA A 16 11.08 -2.85 -0.53
CA ALA A 16 10.52 -3.23 -1.82
C ALA A 16 9.30 -4.14 -1.67
N GLY A 17 9.34 -5.13 -0.76
CA GLY A 17 8.21 -6.01 -0.49
C GLY A 17 6.98 -5.26 -0.01
N ILE A 18 7.14 -4.35 0.96
CA ILE A 18 6.05 -3.49 1.46
C ILE A 18 5.54 -2.58 0.33
N PHE A 19 6.44 -1.98 -0.45
CA PHE A 19 6.05 -1.08 -1.54
C PHE A 19 5.28 -1.82 -2.64
N LEU A 20 5.71 -3.02 -3.02
CA LEU A 20 5.02 -3.86 -3.99
C LEU A 20 3.65 -4.29 -3.48
N TYR A 21 3.53 -4.67 -2.20
CA TYR A 21 2.23 -4.94 -1.58
C TYR A 21 1.30 -3.74 -1.69
N VAL A 22 1.77 -2.56 -1.26
CA VAL A 22 0.98 -1.32 -1.30
C VAL A 22 0.53 -0.95 -2.71
N LEU A 23 1.35 -1.21 -3.72
CA LEU A 23 0.97 -0.92 -5.11
C LEU A 23 0.04 -1.98 -5.68
N LEU A 24 0.38 -3.27 -5.54
CA LEU A 24 -0.28 -4.35 -6.26
C LEU A 24 -1.61 -4.71 -5.59
N ASP A 25 -1.64 -5.00 -4.29
CA ASP A 25 -2.89 -5.19 -3.58
C ASP A 25 -3.66 -3.87 -3.40
N GLY A 26 -2.94 -2.74 -3.36
CA GLY A 26 -3.54 -1.42 -3.27
C GLY A 26 -4.47 -1.08 -4.43
N PHE A 27 -4.15 -1.40 -5.67
CA PHE A 27 -5.11 -1.17 -6.75
C PHE A 27 -6.27 -2.17 -6.73
N ASP A 28 -6.08 -3.40 -6.26
CA ASP A 28 -7.15 -4.38 -6.08
C ASP A 28 -8.15 -3.94 -5.01
N LEU A 29 -7.65 -3.50 -3.86
CA LEU A 29 -8.44 -2.87 -2.80
C LEU A 29 -9.13 -1.61 -3.31
N GLY A 30 -8.44 -0.83 -4.13
CA GLY A 30 -8.97 0.38 -4.77
C GLY A 30 -10.14 0.09 -5.71
N VAL A 31 -10.05 -0.97 -6.51
CA VAL A 31 -11.20 -1.47 -7.31
C VAL A 31 -12.34 -1.88 -6.38
N GLY A 32 -12.05 -2.58 -5.27
CA GLY A 32 -13.04 -2.98 -4.28
C GLY A 32 -13.74 -1.77 -3.62
N ILE A 33 -13.01 -0.69 -3.32
CA ILE A 33 -13.59 0.56 -2.81
C ILE A 33 -14.53 1.17 -3.85
N LEU A 34 -14.10 1.30 -5.09
CA LEU A 34 -14.89 1.88 -6.18
C LEU A 34 -16.09 1.01 -6.56
N TYR A 35 -15.99 -0.29 -6.34
CA TYR A 35 -17.04 -1.27 -6.60
C TYR A 35 -18.37 -0.92 -5.91
N GLY A 36 -18.32 -0.41 -4.68
CA GLY A 36 -19.50 0.02 -3.94
C GLY A 36 -20.30 1.14 -4.62
N PHE A 37 -19.65 1.90 -5.48
CA PHE A 37 -20.24 3.02 -6.24
C PHE A 37 -20.66 2.63 -7.67
N MET A 38 -20.50 1.35 -8.06
CA MET A 38 -20.95 0.86 -9.36
C MET A 38 -22.47 0.69 -9.39
N PRO A 39 -23.17 1.21 -10.45
CA PRO A 39 -24.63 1.32 -10.44
C PRO A 39 -25.35 -0.01 -10.62
N ASP A 40 -24.77 -0.91 -11.39
CA ASP A 40 -25.44 -2.13 -11.85
C ASP A 40 -24.54 -3.36 -11.76
N THR A 41 -25.16 -4.54 -11.84
CA THR A 41 -24.49 -5.83 -11.76
C THR A 41 -23.45 -6.03 -12.87
N ARG A 42 -23.69 -5.52 -14.08
CA ARG A 42 -22.77 -5.65 -15.21
C ARG A 42 -21.47 -4.88 -14.93
N SER A 43 -21.59 -3.62 -14.48
CA SER A 43 -20.44 -2.79 -14.11
C SER A 43 -19.63 -3.44 -12.97
N ARG A 44 -20.31 -4.01 -11.96
CA ARG A 44 -19.69 -4.74 -10.85
C ARG A 44 -18.95 -5.98 -11.33
N ASN A 45 -19.53 -6.77 -12.23
CA ASN A 45 -18.88 -7.94 -12.81
C ASN A 45 -17.58 -7.55 -13.55
N ILE A 46 -17.63 -6.52 -14.38
CA ILE A 46 -16.45 -6.06 -15.12
C ILE A 46 -15.36 -5.56 -14.17
N ALA A 47 -15.72 -4.78 -13.15
CA ALA A 47 -14.76 -4.30 -12.16
C ALA A 47 -14.08 -5.45 -11.41
N MET A 48 -14.83 -6.46 -10.98
CA MET A 48 -14.30 -7.63 -10.29
C MET A 48 -13.44 -8.49 -11.22
N ASN A 49 -13.87 -8.73 -12.46
CA ASN A 49 -13.10 -9.48 -13.45
C ASN A 49 -11.79 -8.77 -13.84
N ALA A 50 -11.69 -7.45 -13.66
CA ALA A 50 -10.47 -6.71 -13.96
C ALA A 50 -9.30 -7.07 -13.03
N ILE A 51 -9.57 -7.61 -11.85
CA ILE A 51 -8.57 -8.02 -10.87
C ILE A 51 -8.55 -9.53 -10.61
N ALA A 52 -9.60 -10.25 -11.05
CA ALA A 52 -9.78 -11.68 -10.79
C ALA A 52 -8.53 -12.55 -11.04
N PRO A 53 -7.77 -12.38 -12.14
CA PRO A 53 -6.64 -13.26 -12.44
C PRO A 53 -5.37 -12.97 -11.65
N ILE A 54 -5.32 -11.89 -10.83
CA ILE A 54 -4.06 -11.39 -10.25
C ILE A 54 -4.14 -11.08 -8.75
N TRP A 55 -5.33 -10.89 -8.17
CA TRP A 55 -5.50 -10.40 -6.79
C TRP A 55 -4.81 -11.28 -5.74
N ASP A 56 -4.91 -12.60 -5.84
CA ASP A 56 -4.30 -13.55 -4.91
C ASP A 56 -2.77 -13.47 -4.94
N GLY A 57 -2.20 -13.37 -6.15
CA GLY A 57 -0.75 -13.15 -6.32
C GLY A 57 -0.27 -11.81 -5.77
N ASN A 58 -1.10 -10.78 -5.83
CA ASN A 58 -0.76 -9.45 -5.29
C ASN A 58 -0.75 -9.45 -3.75
N GLU A 59 -1.65 -10.18 -3.11
CA GLU A 59 -1.73 -10.30 -1.65
C GLU A 59 -0.51 -11.03 -1.05
N THR A 60 0.18 -11.90 -1.81
CA THR A 60 1.37 -12.63 -1.33
C THR A 60 2.52 -11.73 -0.90
N TRP A 61 2.62 -10.51 -1.41
CA TRP A 61 3.64 -9.53 -1.00
C TRP A 61 3.51 -9.10 0.46
N LEU A 62 2.30 -9.17 1.05
CA LEU A 62 2.08 -8.95 2.50
C LEU A 62 2.85 -9.99 3.33
N VAL A 63 2.80 -11.24 2.90
CA VAL A 63 3.48 -12.34 3.58
C VAL A 63 5.00 -12.15 3.54
N LEU A 64 5.55 -11.75 2.38
CA LEU A 64 6.97 -11.44 2.25
C LEU A 64 7.40 -10.32 3.20
N GLY A 65 6.62 -9.22 3.27
CA GLY A 65 6.89 -8.10 4.18
C GLY A 65 6.91 -8.54 5.65
N GLY A 66 5.91 -9.30 6.08
CA GLY A 66 5.81 -9.82 7.45
C GLY A 66 6.95 -10.77 7.81
N LEU A 67 7.28 -11.70 6.91
CA LEU A 67 8.38 -12.66 7.11
C LEU A 67 9.76 -11.98 7.09
N ALA A 68 9.99 -11.03 6.19
CA ALA A 68 11.23 -10.26 6.14
C ALA A 68 11.44 -9.43 7.41
N LEU A 69 10.37 -8.81 7.94
CA LEU A 69 10.42 -8.09 9.20
C LEU A 69 10.77 -9.02 10.38
N LEU A 70 10.09 -10.17 10.49
CA LEU A 70 10.34 -11.16 11.54
C LEU A 70 11.77 -11.71 11.49
N ALA A 71 12.24 -12.06 10.31
CA ALA A 71 13.46 -12.83 10.14
C ALA A 71 14.72 -11.93 10.14
N ALA A 72 14.67 -10.80 9.44
CA ALA A 72 15.80 -9.89 9.33
C ALA A 72 15.86 -8.84 10.46
N PHE A 73 14.69 -8.43 11.01
CA PHE A 73 14.59 -7.38 12.02
C PHE A 73 13.70 -7.81 13.20
N PRO A 74 14.05 -8.89 13.94
CA PRO A 74 13.20 -9.49 14.96
C PRO A 74 12.84 -8.55 16.10
N LEU A 75 13.73 -7.62 16.48
CA LEU A 75 13.41 -6.63 17.51
C LEU A 75 12.33 -5.65 17.04
N ALA A 76 12.40 -5.21 15.78
CA ALA A 76 11.37 -4.35 15.22
C ALA A 76 10.02 -5.10 15.14
N PHE A 77 10.02 -6.37 14.72
CA PHE A 77 8.83 -7.21 14.72
C PHE A 77 8.21 -7.32 16.12
N ALA A 78 9.04 -7.57 17.16
CA ALA A 78 8.58 -7.72 18.55
C ALA A 78 7.97 -6.44 19.14
N ILE A 79 8.26 -5.27 18.58
CA ILE A 79 7.70 -3.98 19.02
C ILE A 79 6.50 -3.58 18.14
N ILE A 80 6.65 -3.65 16.81
CA ILE A 80 5.66 -3.13 15.85
C ILE A 80 4.39 -4.00 15.86
N ILE A 81 4.52 -5.34 15.87
CA ILE A 81 3.35 -6.20 15.78
C ILE A 81 2.45 -6.09 17.01
N PRO A 82 2.95 -6.12 18.27
CA PRO A 82 2.10 -5.85 19.43
C PRO A 82 1.47 -4.46 19.43
N ALA A 83 2.21 -3.42 18.99
CA ALA A 83 1.70 -2.05 18.92
C ALA A 83 0.53 -1.90 17.92
N LEU A 84 0.56 -2.67 16.84
CA LEU A 84 -0.42 -2.64 15.75
C LEU A 84 -1.32 -3.89 15.72
N TYR A 85 -1.38 -4.65 16.82
CA TYR A 85 -2.10 -5.93 16.87
C TYR A 85 -3.56 -5.81 16.40
N PHE A 86 -4.32 -4.85 16.95
CA PHE A 86 -5.72 -4.68 16.60
C PHE A 86 -5.96 -4.31 15.13
N PRO A 87 -5.31 -3.27 14.56
CA PRO A 87 -5.52 -2.93 13.16
C PRO A 87 -5.00 -4.02 12.22
N ILE A 88 -3.94 -4.77 12.57
CA ILE A 88 -3.50 -5.94 11.80
C ILE A 88 -4.60 -7.01 11.78
N LEU A 89 -5.17 -7.33 12.94
CA LEU A 89 -6.23 -8.33 13.04
C LEU A 89 -7.46 -7.91 12.22
N VAL A 90 -7.90 -6.65 12.35
CA VAL A 90 -9.01 -6.09 11.56
C VAL A 90 -8.73 -6.15 10.07
N MET A 91 -7.52 -5.78 9.64
CA MET A 91 -7.07 -5.88 8.25
C MET A 91 -7.16 -7.31 7.73
N LEU A 92 -6.57 -8.28 8.45
CA LEU A 92 -6.55 -9.69 8.03
C LEU A 92 -7.97 -10.28 7.95
N LEU A 93 -8.84 -10.01 8.92
CA LEU A 93 -10.23 -10.46 8.87
C LEU A 93 -10.98 -9.83 7.69
N ALA A 94 -10.74 -8.56 7.39
CA ALA A 94 -11.34 -7.87 6.26
C ALA A 94 -10.86 -8.44 4.92
N LEU A 95 -9.56 -8.77 4.80
CA LEU A 95 -8.98 -9.43 3.61
C LEU A 95 -9.56 -10.84 3.42
N VAL A 96 -9.65 -11.65 4.48
CA VAL A 96 -10.30 -12.97 4.43
C VAL A 96 -11.74 -12.85 3.96
N PHE A 97 -12.52 -11.91 4.52
CA PHE A 97 -13.91 -11.72 4.13
C PHE A 97 -14.06 -11.22 2.68
N ARG A 98 -13.15 -10.35 2.23
CA ARG A 98 -13.03 -9.91 0.82
C ARG A 98 -12.76 -11.10 -0.11
N GLY A 99 -11.78 -11.95 0.22
CA GLY A 99 -11.43 -13.13 -0.59
C GLY A 99 -12.58 -14.12 -0.69
N VAL A 100 -13.25 -14.43 0.43
CA VAL A 100 -14.44 -15.28 0.45
C VAL A 100 -15.56 -14.66 -0.38
N ALA A 101 -15.82 -13.36 -0.24
CA ALA A 101 -16.85 -12.66 -1.01
C ALA A 101 -16.57 -12.72 -2.53
N PHE A 102 -15.29 -12.63 -2.92
CA PHE A 102 -14.87 -12.72 -4.31
C PHE A 102 -15.28 -14.07 -4.94
N GLU A 103 -14.99 -15.18 -4.27
CA GLU A 103 -15.28 -16.53 -4.76
C GLU A 103 -16.78 -16.87 -4.72
N PHE A 104 -17.45 -16.55 -3.61
CA PHE A 104 -18.85 -16.97 -3.40
C PHE A 104 -19.85 -16.13 -4.21
N ARG A 105 -19.52 -14.88 -4.54
CA ARG A 105 -20.40 -14.00 -5.30
C ARG A 105 -20.88 -14.57 -6.65
N PHE A 106 -20.03 -15.34 -7.31
CA PHE A 106 -20.36 -15.96 -8.61
C PHE A 106 -21.08 -17.30 -8.47
N ARG A 107 -20.99 -17.94 -7.30
CA ARG A 107 -21.60 -19.25 -7.03
C ARG A 107 -22.95 -19.16 -6.31
N ASP A 108 -23.15 -18.11 -5.51
CA ASP A 108 -24.38 -17.90 -4.72
C ASP A 108 -25.19 -16.74 -5.30
N ALA A 109 -26.06 -17.06 -6.26
CA ALA A 109 -26.89 -16.07 -6.92
C ALA A 109 -27.94 -15.44 -5.98
N GLU A 110 -28.42 -16.18 -4.96
CA GLU A 110 -29.44 -15.72 -4.02
C GLU A 110 -28.89 -14.65 -3.07
N ARG A 111 -27.63 -14.78 -2.65
CA ARG A 111 -26.99 -13.86 -1.69
C ARG A 111 -25.99 -12.91 -2.36
N LYS A 112 -26.10 -12.68 -3.64
CA LYS A 112 -25.17 -11.84 -4.41
C LYS A 112 -24.98 -10.45 -3.80
N THR A 113 -26.05 -9.82 -3.34
CA THR A 113 -25.96 -8.49 -2.69
C THR A 113 -25.19 -8.53 -1.37
N PHE A 114 -25.25 -9.62 -0.63
CA PHE A 114 -24.46 -9.81 0.60
C PHE A 114 -22.96 -9.89 0.25
N TRP A 115 -22.60 -10.68 -0.76
CA TRP A 115 -21.23 -10.81 -1.22
C TRP A 115 -20.69 -9.53 -1.88
N ASP A 116 -21.55 -8.77 -2.60
CA ASP A 116 -21.21 -7.43 -3.11
C ASP A 116 -20.80 -6.49 -1.98
N ARG A 117 -21.56 -6.47 -0.89
CA ARG A 117 -21.23 -5.68 0.31
C ARG A 117 -19.98 -6.20 1.00
N GLY A 118 -19.81 -7.53 1.09
CA GLY A 118 -18.63 -8.16 1.66
C GLY A 118 -17.35 -7.75 0.95
N PHE A 119 -17.36 -7.75 -0.36
CA PHE A 119 -16.22 -7.32 -1.17
C PHE A 119 -15.91 -5.83 -0.98
N TRP A 120 -16.93 -4.97 -0.99
CA TRP A 120 -16.77 -3.53 -0.79
C TRP A 120 -16.28 -3.17 0.61
N TYR A 121 -16.97 -3.65 1.66
CA TYR A 121 -16.59 -3.37 3.04
C TYR A 121 -15.25 -4.00 3.41
N GLY A 122 -14.99 -5.24 2.98
CA GLY A 122 -13.71 -5.91 3.20
C GLY A 122 -12.55 -5.09 2.63
N SER A 123 -12.66 -4.64 1.38
CA SER A 123 -11.63 -3.80 0.75
C SER A 123 -11.47 -2.44 1.46
N THR A 124 -12.57 -1.80 1.84
CA THR A 124 -12.53 -0.48 2.50
C THR A 124 -11.96 -0.57 3.91
N ILE A 125 -12.40 -1.55 4.71
CA ILE A 125 -11.93 -1.74 6.09
C ILE A 125 -10.45 -2.12 6.11
N ALA A 126 -10.02 -3.03 5.22
CA ALA A 126 -8.61 -3.39 5.09
C ALA A 126 -7.74 -2.16 4.78
N THR A 127 -8.19 -1.33 3.84
CA THR A 127 -7.49 -0.09 3.48
C THR A 127 -7.41 0.91 4.63
N VAL A 128 -8.52 1.14 5.35
CA VAL A 128 -8.54 2.04 6.52
C VAL A 128 -7.59 1.53 7.59
N ALA A 129 -7.61 0.23 7.89
CA ALA A 129 -6.71 -0.38 8.86
C ALA A 129 -5.24 -0.20 8.46
N GLN A 130 -4.89 -0.42 7.18
CA GLN A 130 -3.53 -0.19 6.66
C GLN A 130 -3.09 1.26 6.81
N GLY A 131 -3.96 2.22 6.49
CA GLY A 131 -3.64 3.62 6.63
C GLY A 131 -3.50 4.06 8.10
N ILE A 132 -4.32 3.52 9.01
CA ILE A 132 -4.17 3.72 10.45
C ILE A 132 -2.84 3.17 10.94
N MET A 133 -2.46 1.97 10.51
CA MET A 133 -1.16 1.37 10.84
C MET A 133 0.00 2.25 10.36
N LEU A 134 -0.08 2.76 9.13
CA LEU A 134 0.94 3.67 8.58
C LEU A 134 1.05 4.95 9.42
N GLY A 135 -0.06 5.57 9.79
CA GLY A 135 -0.07 6.77 10.62
C GLY A 135 0.50 6.52 12.02
N ALA A 136 0.09 5.44 12.66
CA ALA A 136 0.62 5.05 13.96
C ALA A 136 2.14 4.74 13.89
N PHE A 137 2.59 4.10 12.80
CA PHE A 137 4.01 3.84 12.57
C PHE A 137 4.82 5.14 12.41
N ILE A 138 4.33 6.11 11.64
CA ILE A 138 5.00 7.41 11.46
C ILE A 138 5.12 8.17 12.78
N GLN A 139 4.09 8.11 13.65
CA GLN A 139 4.10 8.74 14.96
C GLN A 139 5.08 8.05 15.94
N GLY A 140 5.35 6.77 15.74
CA GLY A 140 6.12 5.94 16.65
C GLY A 140 5.27 5.35 17.77
N PHE A 141 5.91 4.50 18.57
CA PHE A 141 5.27 3.72 19.63
C PHE A 141 5.95 4.01 20.97
N LYS A 142 5.24 3.79 22.09
CA LYS A 142 5.85 3.78 23.42
C LYS A 142 6.65 2.49 23.59
N VAL A 143 7.93 2.62 23.86
CA VAL A 143 8.85 1.48 24.01
C VAL A 143 9.57 1.57 25.33
N GLU A 144 9.59 0.51 26.11
CA GLU A 144 10.39 0.35 27.30
C GLU A 144 11.34 -0.84 27.13
N GLY A 145 12.64 -0.57 27.22
CA GLY A 145 13.65 -1.58 26.89
C GLY A 145 13.47 -2.09 25.45
N ARG A 146 13.23 -3.38 25.27
CA ARG A 146 13.09 -4.05 23.96
C ARG A 146 11.65 -4.48 23.64
N ALA A 147 10.66 -3.89 24.30
CA ALA A 147 9.26 -4.25 24.16
C ALA A 147 8.34 -3.04 23.99
N PHE A 148 7.21 -3.26 23.35
CA PHE A 148 6.13 -2.28 23.32
C PHE A 148 5.53 -2.11 24.73
N ALA A 149 5.39 -0.86 25.17
CA ALA A 149 4.89 -0.49 26.49
C ALA A 149 3.66 0.41 26.45
N GLY A 150 3.01 0.51 25.30
CA GLY A 150 1.80 1.30 25.11
C GLY A 150 0.51 0.56 25.44
N GLY A 151 -0.60 1.28 25.34
CA GLY A 151 -1.94 0.72 25.46
C GLY A 151 -2.46 0.09 24.17
N ALA A 152 -3.49 -0.74 24.29
CA ALA A 152 -4.08 -1.49 23.18
C ALA A 152 -4.66 -0.62 22.05
N PHE A 153 -4.97 0.65 22.31
CA PHE A 153 -5.56 1.60 21.35
C PHE A 153 -4.70 2.82 21.08
N ASP A 154 -3.42 2.82 21.50
CA ASP A 154 -2.51 3.96 21.27
C ASP A 154 -2.28 4.24 19.76
N PHE A 155 -2.56 3.26 18.90
CA PHE A 155 -2.52 3.42 17.45
C PHE A 155 -3.64 4.33 16.90
N LEU A 156 -4.74 4.53 17.66
CA LEU A 156 -5.92 5.27 17.20
C LEU A 156 -5.80 6.74 17.60
N THR A 157 -5.21 7.53 16.74
CA THR A 157 -4.99 8.97 16.89
C THR A 157 -5.65 9.75 15.76
N PRO A 158 -5.86 11.06 15.92
CA PRO A 158 -6.36 11.90 14.81
C PRO A 158 -5.46 11.83 13.56
N PHE A 159 -4.15 11.72 13.73
CA PHE A 159 -3.22 11.59 12.62
C PHE A 159 -3.33 10.23 11.93
N SER A 160 -3.43 9.13 12.68
CA SER A 160 -3.61 7.80 12.09
C SER A 160 -4.96 7.64 11.39
N ILE A 161 -6.02 8.28 11.90
CA ILE A 161 -7.32 8.33 11.21
C ILE A 161 -7.21 9.11 9.89
N LEU A 162 -6.52 10.26 9.91
CA LEU A 162 -6.26 11.05 8.70
C LEU A 162 -5.53 10.21 7.64
N THR A 163 -4.47 9.48 8.03
CA THR A 163 -3.74 8.61 7.11
C THR A 163 -4.59 7.45 6.62
N GLY A 164 -5.49 6.92 7.46
CA GLY A 164 -6.50 5.94 7.07
C GLY A 164 -7.41 6.45 5.95
N ILE A 165 -7.98 7.63 6.12
CA ILE A 165 -8.83 8.27 5.12
C ILE A 165 -8.03 8.61 3.85
N ALA A 166 -6.83 9.15 3.99
CA ALA A 166 -5.96 9.48 2.86
C ALA A 166 -5.62 8.24 2.02
N LEU A 167 -5.37 7.09 2.66
CA LEU A 167 -5.06 5.85 1.96
C LEU A 167 -6.28 5.29 1.20
N VAL A 168 -7.51 5.50 1.69
CA VAL A 168 -8.73 5.14 0.94
C VAL A 168 -8.78 5.89 -0.40
N PHE A 169 -8.52 7.19 -0.40
CA PHE A 169 -8.43 7.96 -1.65
C PHE A 169 -7.25 7.50 -2.51
N GLY A 170 -6.12 7.15 -1.89
CA GLY A 170 -4.94 6.65 -2.57
C GLY A 170 -5.21 5.35 -3.32
N TYR A 171 -5.72 4.35 -2.63
CA TYR A 171 -6.03 3.06 -3.26
C TYR A 171 -7.17 3.18 -4.26
N ALA A 172 -8.19 3.98 -3.98
CA ALA A 172 -9.25 4.27 -4.94
C ALA A 172 -8.69 4.95 -6.21
N LEU A 173 -7.66 5.80 -6.12
CA LEU A 173 -6.97 6.37 -7.28
C LEU A 173 -6.21 5.32 -8.08
N LEU A 174 -5.48 4.41 -7.42
CA LEU A 174 -4.82 3.27 -8.06
C LEU A 174 -5.86 2.38 -8.78
N GLY A 175 -6.96 2.02 -8.09
CA GLY A 175 -8.05 1.23 -8.66
C GLY A 175 -8.73 1.93 -9.83
N ALA A 176 -8.95 3.25 -9.76
CA ALA A 176 -9.47 4.04 -10.87
C ALA A 176 -8.51 4.00 -12.07
N GLY A 177 -7.21 4.16 -11.84
CA GLY A 177 -6.19 4.04 -12.89
C GLY A 177 -6.18 2.66 -13.52
N TRP A 178 -6.29 1.59 -12.72
CA TRP A 178 -6.40 0.22 -13.22
C TRP A 178 -7.65 0.00 -14.06
N LEU A 179 -8.83 0.47 -13.61
CA LEU A 179 -10.07 0.37 -14.37
C LEU A 179 -10.02 1.20 -15.68
N VAL A 180 -9.39 2.37 -15.68
CA VAL A 180 -9.15 3.15 -16.92
C VAL A 180 -8.31 2.35 -17.90
N LEU A 181 -7.31 1.63 -17.42
CA LEU A 181 -6.42 0.81 -18.24
C LEU A 181 -7.12 -0.45 -18.76
N LYS A 182 -7.98 -1.08 -17.96
CA LYS A 182 -8.56 -2.41 -18.21
C LYS A 182 -9.96 -2.40 -18.82
N THR A 183 -10.67 -1.29 -18.84
CA THR A 183 -12.05 -1.22 -19.29
C THR A 183 -12.26 -0.22 -20.42
N GLU A 184 -13.43 -0.25 -21.03
CA GLU A 184 -13.88 0.65 -22.09
C GLU A 184 -15.30 1.16 -21.82
N GLY A 185 -15.76 2.11 -22.61
CA GLY A 185 -17.12 2.65 -22.54
C GLY A 185 -17.44 3.37 -21.24
N GLU A 186 -18.62 3.05 -20.69
CA GLU A 186 -19.15 3.78 -19.52
C GLU A 186 -18.34 3.58 -18.25
N ILE A 187 -17.82 2.37 -18.00
CA ILE A 187 -17.00 2.06 -16.81
C ILE A 187 -15.70 2.85 -16.85
N HIS A 188 -15.05 2.90 -18.01
CA HIS A 188 -13.87 3.71 -18.24
C HIS A 188 -14.13 5.20 -17.94
N ALA A 189 -15.24 5.74 -18.43
CA ALA A 189 -15.61 7.15 -18.19
C ALA A 189 -15.89 7.41 -16.69
N ARG A 190 -16.57 6.47 -16.00
CA ARG A 190 -16.81 6.55 -14.55
C ARG A 190 -15.50 6.47 -13.76
N ALA A 191 -14.61 5.54 -14.10
CA ALA A 191 -13.32 5.39 -13.45
C ALA A 191 -12.51 6.69 -13.53
N ARG A 192 -12.51 7.37 -14.67
CA ARG A 192 -11.90 8.72 -14.82
C ARG A 192 -12.54 9.75 -13.90
N ARG A 193 -13.86 9.74 -13.78
CA ARG A 193 -14.58 10.70 -12.90
C ARG A 193 -14.21 10.45 -11.44
N TYR A 194 -14.24 9.19 -10.98
CA TYR A 194 -13.83 8.83 -9.62
C TYR A 194 -12.35 9.14 -9.39
N GLY A 195 -11.48 8.83 -10.36
CA GLY A 195 -10.05 9.13 -10.27
C GLY A 195 -9.75 10.62 -10.05
N ARG A 196 -10.53 11.54 -10.67
CA ARG A 196 -10.36 12.99 -10.41
C ARG A 196 -10.68 13.37 -8.96
N VAL A 197 -11.76 12.83 -8.40
CA VAL A 197 -12.13 13.07 -7.01
C VAL A 197 -11.07 12.48 -6.07
N CYS A 198 -10.66 11.24 -6.35
CA CYS A 198 -9.64 10.55 -5.57
C CYS A 198 -8.28 11.26 -5.62
N LEU A 199 -7.87 11.79 -6.78
CA LEU A 199 -6.63 12.55 -6.89
C LEU A 199 -6.65 13.80 -6.00
N VAL A 200 -7.76 14.53 -5.97
CA VAL A 200 -7.90 15.70 -5.07
C VAL A 200 -7.79 15.24 -3.61
N GLY A 201 -8.48 14.15 -3.23
CA GLY A 201 -8.38 13.58 -1.88
C GLY A 201 -6.96 13.15 -1.50
N VAL A 202 -6.23 12.51 -2.43
CA VAL A 202 -4.82 12.14 -2.25
C VAL A 202 -3.93 13.37 -2.04
N LEU A 203 -4.10 14.40 -2.85
CA LEU A 203 -3.29 15.63 -2.72
C LEU A 203 -3.53 16.35 -1.40
N ILE A 204 -4.79 16.41 -0.96
CA ILE A 204 -5.14 16.94 0.37
C ILE A 204 -4.49 16.07 1.46
N GLY A 205 -4.58 14.73 1.34
CA GLY A 205 -3.95 13.81 2.28
C GLY A 205 -2.42 13.98 2.35
N ILE A 206 -1.75 14.02 1.20
CA ILE A 206 -0.29 14.25 1.12
C ILE A 206 0.06 15.59 1.77
N LEU A 207 -0.66 16.66 1.47
CA LEU A 207 -0.43 17.98 2.04
C LEU A 207 -0.56 17.98 3.57
N LEU A 208 -1.67 17.44 4.07
CA LEU A 208 -1.93 17.41 5.52
C LEU A 208 -0.90 16.55 6.27
N VAL A 209 -0.56 15.36 5.75
CA VAL A 209 0.48 14.50 6.33
C VAL A 209 1.85 15.19 6.29
N SER A 210 2.20 15.84 5.17
CA SER A 210 3.48 16.54 5.02
C SER A 210 3.61 17.76 5.95
N ILE A 211 2.51 18.44 6.28
CA ILE A 211 2.51 19.55 7.24
C ILE A 211 2.55 19.04 8.68
N TRP A 212 1.83 17.96 8.98
CA TRP A 212 1.68 17.48 10.35
C TRP A 212 2.91 16.69 10.84
N THR A 213 3.51 15.86 9.97
CA THR A 213 4.66 15.01 10.37
C THR A 213 5.85 15.79 10.96
N PRO A 214 6.32 16.91 10.38
CA PRO A 214 7.40 17.71 10.96
C PRO A 214 7.04 18.34 12.31
N GLN A 215 5.75 18.58 12.59
CA GLN A 215 5.31 19.15 13.87
C GLN A 215 5.35 18.12 15.00
N MET A 216 5.27 16.83 14.69
CA MET A 216 5.35 15.73 15.66
C MET A 216 6.80 15.34 16.02
N SER A 217 7.76 15.62 15.12
CA SER A 217 9.15 15.19 15.29
C SER A 217 10.14 16.27 14.85
N GLU A 218 10.90 16.77 15.81
CA GLU A 218 11.96 17.74 15.55
C GLU A 218 13.05 17.17 14.62
N VAL A 219 13.32 15.87 14.70
CA VAL A 219 14.27 15.18 13.81
C VAL A 219 13.81 15.27 12.36
N VAL A 220 12.52 15.01 12.11
CA VAL A 220 11.93 15.13 10.76
C VAL A 220 11.94 16.59 10.30
N SER A 221 11.54 17.52 11.18
CA SER A 221 11.55 18.95 10.88
C SER A 221 12.95 19.43 10.47
N ARG A 222 13.96 19.14 11.27
CA ARG A 222 15.35 19.49 10.94
C ARG A 222 15.83 18.82 9.66
N ARG A 223 15.46 17.59 9.39
CA ARG A 223 15.85 16.88 8.16
C ARG A 223 15.33 17.56 6.91
N TRP A 224 14.07 17.98 6.89
CA TRP A 224 13.46 18.58 5.71
C TRP A 224 13.72 20.07 5.55
N PHE A 225 13.80 20.82 6.67
CA PHE A 225 13.79 22.29 6.64
C PHE A 225 15.12 22.93 7.05
N SER A 226 16.17 22.16 7.42
CA SER A 226 17.49 22.73 7.64
C SER A 226 18.22 23.00 6.32
N TRP A 227 19.11 23.98 6.35
CA TRP A 227 20.04 24.22 5.25
C TRP A 227 21.24 23.24 5.36
N PRO A 228 21.74 22.60 4.25
CA PRO A 228 21.28 22.67 2.85
C PRO A 228 20.17 21.66 2.49
N ASN A 229 19.66 20.88 3.42
CA ASN A 229 18.73 19.77 3.16
C ASN A 229 17.47 20.20 2.42
N ILE A 230 16.96 21.41 2.72
CA ILE A 230 15.76 21.93 2.06
C ILE A 230 15.92 21.96 0.53
N LEU A 231 17.13 22.26 0.02
CA LEU A 231 17.40 22.21 -1.43
C LEU A 231 17.53 20.77 -1.95
N ILE A 232 18.25 19.93 -1.19
CA ILE A 232 18.53 18.55 -1.58
C ILE A 232 17.24 17.73 -1.65
N LEU A 233 16.29 17.97 -0.75
CA LEU A 233 15.03 17.23 -0.66
C LEU A 233 13.86 17.89 -1.41
N SER A 234 13.98 19.16 -1.81
CA SER A 234 12.96 19.86 -2.60
C SER A 234 12.54 19.16 -3.91
N PRO A 235 13.36 18.35 -4.59
CA PRO A 235 12.93 17.58 -5.76
C PRO A 235 11.73 16.67 -5.46
N VAL A 236 11.57 16.15 -4.23
CA VAL A 236 10.45 15.24 -3.89
C VAL A 236 9.10 15.95 -3.98
N PRO A 237 8.82 17.06 -3.27
CA PRO A 237 7.56 17.77 -3.41
C PRO A 237 7.34 18.38 -4.81
N ILE A 238 8.40 18.84 -5.47
CA ILE A 238 8.33 19.34 -6.84
C ILE A 238 7.92 18.24 -7.82
N ALA A 239 8.56 17.07 -7.76
CA ALA A 239 8.20 15.91 -8.57
C ALA A 239 6.76 15.46 -8.28
N THR A 240 6.33 15.49 -7.01
CA THR A 240 4.94 15.18 -6.63
C THR A 240 3.95 16.10 -7.33
N ALA A 241 4.23 17.41 -7.40
CA ALA A 241 3.37 18.37 -8.11
C ALA A 241 3.32 18.08 -9.62
N PHE A 242 4.47 17.78 -10.25
CA PHE A 242 4.52 17.43 -11.68
C PHE A 242 3.77 16.13 -11.99
N VAL A 243 3.96 15.09 -11.17
CA VAL A 243 3.26 13.81 -11.32
C VAL A 243 1.75 14.00 -11.11
N ALA A 244 1.33 14.79 -10.13
CA ALA A 244 -0.07 15.14 -9.90
C ALA A 244 -0.69 15.83 -11.12
N MET A 245 0.01 16.82 -11.69
CA MET A 245 -0.44 17.51 -12.90
C MET A 245 -0.54 16.56 -14.10
N GLY A 246 0.45 15.67 -14.28
CA GLY A 246 0.43 14.63 -15.32
C GLY A 246 -0.75 13.68 -15.16
N THR A 247 -1.01 13.23 -13.92
CA THR A 247 -2.14 12.37 -13.58
C THR A 247 -3.48 13.05 -13.84
N TRP A 248 -3.59 14.32 -13.49
CA TRP A 248 -4.80 15.13 -13.80
C TRP A 248 -5.05 15.22 -15.29
N ARG A 249 -4.01 15.50 -16.10
CA ARG A 249 -4.11 15.53 -17.57
C ARG A 249 -4.51 14.17 -18.14
N ALA A 250 -3.92 13.09 -17.63
CA ALA A 250 -4.26 11.73 -18.06
C ALA A 250 -5.73 11.40 -17.76
N LEU A 251 -6.23 11.75 -16.59
CA LEU A 251 -7.65 11.60 -16.20
C LEU A 251 -8.60 12.41 -17.07
N ASN A 252 -8.14 13.49 -17.68
CA ASN A 252 -8.91 14.29 -18.64
C ASN A 252 -8.78 13.85 -20.11
N GLY A 253 -8.18 12.69 -20.36
CA GLY A 253 -8.26 12.06 -21.68
C GLY A 253 -6.95 11.99 -22.45
N VAL A 254 -5.86 12.55 -21.94
CA VAL A 254 -4.58 12.59 -22.65
C VAL A 254 -3.93 11.19 -22.77
N SER A 255 -4.12 10.34 -21.73
CA SER A 255 -3.52 8.99 -21.75
C SER A 255 -4.30 8.03 -20.85
N GLN A 256 -4.47 6.77 -21.28
CA GLN A 256 -5.08 5.73 -20.47
C GLN A 256 -4.09 5.18 -19.43
N SER A 257 -2.88 4.81 -19.88
CA SER A 257 -1.82 4.30 -19.00
C SER A 257 -1.27 5.36 -18.07
N GLY A 258 -1.27 6.64 -18.50
CA GLY A 258 -0.80 7.76 -17.71
C GLY A 258 -1.53 7.94 -16.38
N THR A 259 -2.81 7.55 -16.29
CA THR A 259 -3.56 7.60 -15.02
C THR A 259 -2.99 6.62 -14.00
N PHE A 260 -2.76 5.38 -14.41
CA PHE A 260 -2.24 4.34 -13.51
C PHE A 260 -0.77 4.59 -13.15
N ILE A 261 0.07 4.91 -14.14
CA ILE A 261 1.48 5.24 -13.93
C ILE A 261 1.64 6.46 -13.02
N GLY A 262 0.80 7.49 -13.21
CA GLY A 262 0.80 8.67 -12.36
C GLY A 262 0.39 8.37 -10.92
N ALA A 263 -0.61 7.52 -10.71
CA ALA A 263 -0.97 7.05 -9.36
C ALA A 263 0.20 6.30 -8.69
N ILE A 264 0.86 5.38 -9.41
CA ILE A 264 2.08 4.69 -8.93
C ILE A 264 3.17 5.72 -8.58
N GLY A 265 3.38 6.73 -9.41
CA GLY A 265 4.37 7.78 -9.17
C GLY A 265 4.08 8.58 -7.90
N LEU A 266 2.82 8.91 -7.61
CA LEU A 266 2.43 9.57 -6.36
C LEU A 266 2.72 8.69 -5.14
N PHE A 267 2.42 7.39 -5.23
CA PHE A 267 2.75 6.44 -4.16
C PHE A 267 4.26 6.30 -3.97
N ALA A 268 5.03 6.20 -5.05
CA ALA A 268 6.50 6.10 -4.98
C ALA A 268 7.12 7.32 -4.31
N LEU A 269 6.66 8.53 -4.66
CA LEU A 269 7.15 9.78 -4.07
C LEU A 269 6.72 9.92 -2.60
N SER A 270 5.50 9.54 -2.25
CA SER A 270 5.03 9.52 -0.87
C SER A 270 5.82 8.52 -0.03
N TYR A 271 6.05 7.31 -0.57
CA TYR A 271 6.85 6.28 0.08
C TYR A 271 8.31 6.74 0.30
N ALA A 272 8.91 7.35 -0.72
CA ALA A 272 10.25 7.94 -0.61
C ALA A 272 10.30 9.04 0.44
N GLY A 273 9.30 9.92 0.50
CA GLY A 273 9.18 10.96 1.52
C GLY A 273 9.14 10.38 2.94
N ILE A 274 8.35 9.32 3.16
CA ILE A 274 8.29 8.62 4.46
C ILE A 274 9.62 7.95 4.78
N ALA A 275 10.22 7.23 3.81
CA ALA A 275 11.51 6.56 3.99
C ALA A 275 12.60 7.57 4.35
N ILE A 276 12.69 8.70 3.66
CA ILE A 276 13.61 9.80 3.97
C ILE A 276 13.35 10.33 5.39
N SER A 277 12.09 10.53 5.77
CA SER A 277 11.72 11.10 7.08
C SER A 277 12.13 10.19 8.25
N LEU A 278 11.99 8.88 8.09
CA LEU A 278 12.22 7.91 9.15
C LEU A 278 13.64 7.33 9.19
N TRP A 279 14.39 7.42 8.08
CA TRP A 279 15.75 6.87 8.00
C TRP A 279 16.66 7.39 9.16
N PRO A 280 17.52 6.56 9.78
CA PRO A 280 17.70 5.12 9.59
C PRO A 280 16.87 4.28 10.57
N MET A 281 15.79 4.84 11.13
CA MET A 281 14.98 4.19 12.16
C MET A 281 14.01 3.18 11.54
N ILE A 282 14.03 1.94 12.05
CA ILE A 282 13.02 0.93 11.73
C ILE A 282 11.89 0.90 12.79
N VAL A 283 12.23 1.25 14.04
CA VAL A 283 11.25 1.61 15.07
C VAL A 283 11.42 3.10 15.32
N PRO A 284 10.51 3.95 14.83
CA PRO A 284 10.66 5.40 14.93
C PRO A 284 10.98 5.85 16.36
N HIS A 285 11.96 6.74 16.48
CA HIS A 285 12.48 7.33 17.71
C HIS A 285 13.28 6.42 18.65
N TYR A 286 13.32 5.08 18.42
CA TYR A 286 13.94 4.14 19.36
C TYR A 286 15.07 3.30 18.76
N TYR A 287 14.84 2.61 17.65
CA TYR A 287 15.82 1.67 17.10
C TYR A 287 16.10 1.88 15.63
N THR A 288 17.40 1.87 15.32
CA THR A 288 17.88 1.87 13.94
C THR A 288 17.76 0.49 13.31
N LEU A 289 17.90 0.43 11.99
CA LEU A 289 17.97 -0.81 11.22
C LEU A 289 19.05 -1.76 11.77
N ASP A 290 20.26 -1.24 12.05
CA ASP A 290 21.37 -2.05 12.56
C ASP A 290 21.09 -2.60 13.97
N GLN A 291 20.46 -1.80 14.84
CA GLN A 291 20.14 -2.22 16.21
C GLN A 291 19.02 -3.26 16.27
N ALA A 292 18.12 -3.26 15.30
CA ALA A 292 17.00 -4.19 15.24
C ALA A 292 17.30 -5.46 14.44
N ALA A 293 18.46 -5.51 13.76
CA ALA A 293 18.84 -6.57 12.86
C ALA A 293 19.13 -7.90 13.58
N SER A 294 18.82 -9.01 12.94
CA SER A 294 19.27 -10.35 13.35
C SER A 294 20.77 -10.52 13.11
N SER A 295 21.35 -11.62 13.60
CA SER A 295 22.78 -11.90 13.43
C SER A 295 23.16 -11.97 11.95
N PRO A 296 24.40 -11.59 11.57
CA PRO A 296 24.86 -11.69 10.18
C PRO A 296 24.76 -13.08 9.57
N SER A 297 24.97 -14.13 10.38
CA SER A 297 24.82 -15.52 9.96
C SER A 297 23.38 -15.87 9.63
N THR A 298 22.42 -15.42 10.44
CA THR A 298 20.99 -15.59 10.18
C THR A 298 20.59 -14.85 8.89
N GLN A 299 21.01 -13.60 8.73
CA GLN A 299 20.73 -12.80 7.53
C GLN A 299 21.29 -13.45 6.27
N ALA A 300 22.54 -13.98 6.32
CA ALA A 300 23.16 -14.66 5.20
C ALA A 300 22.39 -15.93 4.82
N PHE A 301 22.01 -16.75 5.80
CA PHE A 301 21.24 -17.97 5.57
C PHE A 301 19.89 -17.68 4.88
N LEU A 302 19.15 -16.71 5.41
CA LEU A 302 17.86 -16.30 4.86
C LEU A 302 17.99 -15.71 3.44
N LEU A 303 19.11 -15.00 3.17
CA LEU A 303 19.36 -14.40 1.87
C LEU A 303 19.52 -15.45 0.78
N VAL A 304 20.14 -16.61 1.09
CA VAL A 304 20.25 -17.71 0.13
C VAL A 304 18.87 -18.16 -0.35
N GLY A 305 17.93 -18.42 0.58
CA GLY A 305 16.55 -18.79 0.21
C GLY A 305 15.84 -17.69 -0.59
N THR A 306 16.01 -16.43 -0.18
CA THR A 306 15.39 -15.28 -0.82
C THR A 306 15.90 -15.06 -2.25
N LEU A 307 17.19 -15.28 -2.51
CA LEU A 307 17.80 -15.16 -3.84
C LEU A 307 17.24 -16.17 -4.86
N PHE A 308 16.71 -17.31 -4.39
CA PHE A 308 16.02 -18.25 -5.26
C PHE A 308 14.54 -17.93 -5.40
N LEU A 309 13.85 -17.68 -4.30
CA LEU A 309 12.38 -17.52 -4.29
C LEU A 309 11.93 -16.18 -4.88
N LEU A 310 12.62 -15.09 -4.55
CA LEU A 310 12.21 -13.75 -4.99
C LEU A 310 12.22 -13.58 -6.52
N PRO A 311 13.26 -14.01 -7.26
CA PRO A 311 13.23 -13.99 -8.72
C PRO A 311 12.09 -14.83 -9.30
N ILE A 312 11.82 -16.02 -8.73
CA ILE A 312 10.73 -16.89 -9.21
C ILE A 312 9.37 -16.18 -9.04
N ILE A 313 9.12 -15.56 -7.88
CA ILE A 313 7.90 -14.81 -7.61
C ILE A 313 7.76 -13.62 -8.58
N LEU A 314 8.85 -12.87 -8.80
CA LEU A 314 8.85 -11.73 -9.73
C LEU A 314 8.57 -12.16 -11.17
N VAL A 315 9.19 -13.25 -11.63
CA VAL A 315 8.96 -13.79 -12.98
C VAL A 315 7.51 -14.28 -13.11
N TYR A 316 6.99 -15.04 -12.15
CA TYR A 316 5.62 -15.52 -12.13
C TYR A 316 4.61 -14.36 -12.15
N SER A 317 4.79 -13.39 -11.26
CA SER A 317 3.92 -12.20 -11.20
C SER A 317 3.95 -11.44 -12.52
N SER A 318 5.14 -11.16 -13.06
CA SER A 318 5.31 -10.46 -14.34
C SER A 318 4.64 -11.22 -15.50
N TRP A 319 4.77 -12.54 -15.51
CA TRP A 319 4.14 -13.42 -16.49
C TRP A 319 2.61 -13.36 -16.39
N SER A 320 2.05 -13.40 -15.17
CA SER A 320 0.61 -13.28 -14.95
C SER A 320 0.07 -11.94 -15.51
N TYR A 321 0.74 -10.83 -15.20
CA TYR A 321 0.37 -9.52 -15.75
C TYR A 321 0.47 -9.46 -17.28
N TRP A 322 1.48 -10.12 -17.84
CA TRP A 322 1.65 -10.17 -19.30
C TRP A 322 0.57 -10.99 -19.99
N VAL A 323 0.18 -12.14 -19.44
CA VAL A 323 -0.89 -13.00 -19.95
C VAL A 323 -2.23 -12.26 -19.93
N PHE A 324 -2.57 -11.61 -18.83
CA PHE A 324 -3.84 -10.92 -18.62
C PHE A 324 -3.80 -9.41 -18.96
N ARG A 325 -2.90 -8.98 -19.87
CA ARG A 325 -2.73 -7.55 -20.19
C ARG A 325 -3.89 -6.91 -20.96
N GLY A 326 -4.78 -7.69 -21.55
CA GLY A 326 -5.89 -7.23 -22.41
C GLY A 326 -6.97 -6.43 -21.64
N LYS A 327 -7.92 -5.88 -22.41
CA LYS A 327 -9.15 -5.28 -21.88
C LYS A 327 -10.11 -6.37 -21.40
N VAL A 328 -10.82 -6.10 -20.32
CA VAL A 328 -11.85 -6.98 -19.78
C VAL A 328 -13.12 -6.86 -20.62
N ARG A 329 -13.65 -7.97 -21.10
CA ARG A 329 -14.90 -8.05 -21.84
C ARG A 329 -16.05 -8.46 -20.90
N ALA A 330 -17.23 -7.91 -21.16
CA ALA A 330 -18.41 -8.16 -20.32
C ALA A 330 -18.98 -9.59 -20.47
N ASP A 331 -18.67 -10.26 -21.58
CA ASP A 331 -19.15 -11.57 -21.98
C ASP A 331 -18.26 -12.74 -21.54
N VAL A 332 -17.06 -12.43 -21.04
CA VAL A 332 -16.12 -13.42 -20.52
C VAL A 332 -16.20 -13.41 -19.00
N GLY A 333 -16.95 -14.34 -18.42
CA GLY A 333 -16.93 -14.61 -16.99
C GLY A 333 -15.62 -15.30 -16.61
N TYR A 334 -15.09 -14.98 -15.44
CA TYR A 334 -14.02 -15.76 -14.80
C TYR A 334 -14.67 -17.02 -14.22
N HIS A 335 -14.39 -18.18 -14.83
CA HIS A 335 -14.83 -19.51 -14.38
C HIS A 335 -13.62 -20.38 -14.11
#